data_0caba96e144d6d500c527d0a0a9a86c8
#
_entry.id   0caba96e144d6d500c527d0a0a9a86c8
#
_cell.length_a   1.000
_cell.length_b   1.000
_cell.length_c   1.000
_cell.angle_alpha   90.00
_cell.angle_beta   90.00
_cell.angle_gamma   90.00
#
_symmetry.space_group_name_H-M   'P 1'
#
loop_
_entity.id
_entity.type
_entity.pdbx_description
1 polymer ?
#
loop_
_entity_poly.entity_id
_entity_poly.type
_entity_poly.pdbx_seq_one_letter_code
_entity_poly.pdbx_strand_id
1 'polypeptide(L)'
;MERSKKVVITAHCVLNQNSVVHPCARNMKDFSTQIAGFMEENIGIIQLPCPEMKIYGLKRWGHVKDQFMNTHFEDVSRVLLEDYVKQIQDYRANGYEILGIYG
;
A
#
# COMPACT_ATOMS: atom_id res chain seq x y z
N MET A 1 -12.81 19.17 -14.58
CA MET A 1 -11.37 19.02 -14.27
C MET A 1 -10.77 17.94 -15.15
N GLU A 2 -9.64 18.21 -15.74
CA GLU A 2 -8.91 17.20 -16.45
C GLU A 2 -8.17 16.28 -15.48
N ARG A 3 -8.02 15.01 -15.84
CA ARG A 3 -7.27 14.05 -15.04
C ARG A 3 -5.77 14.37 -15.12
N SER A 4 -5.05 14.23 -14.02
CA SER A 4 -3.61 14.44 -14.01
C SER A 4 -2.86 13.34 -14.79
N LYS A 5 -3.47 12.17 -14.93
CA LYS A 5 -2.87 10.95 -15.48
C LYS A 5 -1.63 10.50 -14.74
N LYS A 6 -1.57 10.84 -13.45
CA LYS A 6 -0.49 10.43 -12.54
C LYS A 6 -1.06 9.63 -11.38
N VAL A 7 -0.37 8.57 -11.01
CA VAL A 7 -0.78 7.67 -9.93
C VAL A 7 0.42 7.37 -9.06
N VAL A 8 0.22 7.36 -7.74
CA VAL A 8 1.20 6.91 -6.77
C VAL A 8 0.65 5.69 -6.04
N ILE A 9 1.54 4.76 -5.70
CA ILE A 9 1.19 3.56 -4.96
C ILE A 9 1.62 3.74 -3.52
N THR A 10 0.75 3.44 -2.56
CA THR A 10 1.10 3.54 -1.14
C THR A 10 0.98 2.19 -0.46
N ALA A 11 1.82 1.96 0.54
CA ALA A 11 1.65 0.83 1.43
C ALA A 11 0.36 1.02 2.25
N HIS A 12 -0.24 -0.08 2.68
CA HIS A 12 -1.50 -0.05 3.42
C HIS A 12 -1.41 0.83 4.67
N CYS A 13 -0.31 0.71 5.43
CA CYS A 13 -0.15 1.40 6.70
C CYS A 13 0.06 2.92 6.58
N VAL A 14 0.43 3.44 5.41
CA VAL A 14 0.60 4.90 5.22
C VAL A 14 -0.72 5.62 5.50
N LEU A 15 -1.82 5.06 5.03
CA LEU A 15 -3.15 5.64 5.22
C LEU A 15 -3.88 5.08 6.44
N ASN A 16 -3.34 4.05 7.08
CA ASN A 16 -3.99 3.42 8.23
C ASN A 16 -2.96 2.81 9.19
N GLN A 17 -2.44 3.64 10.09
CA GLN A 17 -1.48 3.18 11.09
C GLN A 17 -2.11 2.23 12.13
N ASN A 18 -3.43 2.14 12.20
CA ASN A 18 -4.10 1.16 13.06
C ASN A 18 -3.83 -0.28 12.62
N SER A 19 -3.39 -0.49 11.39
CA SER A 19 -3.01 -1.81 10.89
C SER A 19 -1.60 -2.23 11.29
N VAL A 20 -0.80 -1.30 11.83
CA VAL A 20 0.59 -1.57 12.23
C VAL A 20 0.61 -2.21 13.61
N VAL A 21 1.52 -3.16 13.80
CA VAL A 21 1.72 -3.82 15.10
C VAL A 21 2.16 -2.80 16.14
N HIS A 22 1.45 -2.75 17.26
CA HIS A 22 1.86 -1.92 18.39
C HIS A 22 3.12 -2.52 19.03
N PRO A 23 4.16 -1.75 19.36
CA PRO A 23 4.25 -0.28 19.42
C PRO A 23 4.85 0.38 18.18
N CYS A 24 4.86 -0.29 17.06
CA CYS A 24 5.50 0.21 15.82
C CYS A 24 4.67 1.27 15.09
N ALA A 25 3.44 1.50 15.50
CA ALA A 25 2.56 2.48 14.86
C ALA A 25 3.14 3.89 14.96
N ARG A 26 3.02 4.64 13.86
CA ARG A 26 3.51 6.02 13.75
C ARG A 26 2.34 6.99 13.73
N ASN A 27 2.61 8.25 14.03
CA ASN A 27 1.61 9.29 13.89
C ASN A 27 1.34 9.55 12.41
N MET A 28 0.08 9.50 12.00
CA MET A 28 -0.29 9.73 10.59
C MET A 28 0.06 11.14 10.12
N LYS A 29 0.25 12.09 11.03
CA LYS A 29 0.73 13.43 10.70
C LYS A 29 2.09 13.40 9.99
N ASP A 30 2.90 12.37 10.22
CA ASP A 30 4.19 12.21 9.57
C ASP A 30 4.05 12.07 8.05
N PHE A 31 2.89 11.65 7.57
CA PHE A 31 2.62 11.43 6.15
C PHE A 31 1.72 12.52 5.53
N SER A 32 1.13 13.36 6.37
CA SER A 32 0.05 14.25 5.93
C SER A 32 0.46 15.24 4.85
N THR A 33 1.67 15.78 4.93
CA THR A 33 2.15 16.76 3.94
C THR A 33 2.26 16.15 2.55
N GLN A 34 2.86 14.96 2.44
CA GLN A 34 2.99 14.28 1.15
C GLN A 34 1.64 13.85 0.60
N ILE A 35 0.79 13.27 1.44
CA ILE A 35 -0.53 12.82 1.00
C ILE A 35 -1.38 14.02 0.54
N ALA A 36 -1.37 15.11 1.29
CA ALA A 36 -2.07 16.33 0.89
C ALA A 36 -1.53 16.88 -0.43
N GLY A 37 -0.20 16.84 -0.62
CA GLY A 37 0.42 17.29 -1.87
C GLY A 37 -0.03 16.46 -3.06
N PHE A 38 -0.14 15.15 -2.92
CA PHE A 38 -0.67 14.29 -3.99
C PHE A 38 -2.12 14.67 -4.33
N MET A 39 -2.93 14.89 -3.32
CA MET A 39 -4.33 15.27 -3.53
C MET A 39 -4.48 16.64 -4.17
N GLU A 40 -3.67 17.60 -3.77
CA GLU A 40 -3.70 18.94 -4.35
C GLU A 40 -3.33 18.94 -5.84
N GLU A 41 -2.45 18.04 -6.25
CA GLU A 41 -2.04 17.90 -7.64
C GLU A 41 -2.94 16.93 -8.42
N ASN A 42 -4.00 16.45 -7.82
CA ASN A 42 -4.93 15.47 -8.40
C ASN A 42 -4.25 14.15 -8.78
N ILE A 43 -3.20 13.77 -8.05
CA ILE A 43 -2.53 12.48 -8.23
C ILE A 43 -3.37 11.39 -7.58
N GLY A 44 -3.70 10.35 -8.34
CA GLY A 44 -4.44 9.21 -7.81
C GLY A 44 -3.59 8.39 -6.84
N ILE A 45 -4.21 7.86 -5.80
CA ILE A 45 -3.52 7.06 -4.80
C ILE A 45 -4.08 5.64 -4.83
N ILE A 46 -3.22 4.66 -5.06
CA ILE A 46 -3.56 3.24 -4.97
C ILE A 46 -2.97 2.72 -3.66
N GLN A 47 -3.83 2.36 -2.71
CA GLN A 47 -3.41 1.76 -1.45
C GLN A 47 -3.34 0.25 -1.61
N LEU A 48 -2.15 -0.31 -1.41
CA LEU A 48 -1.98 -1.77 -1.46
C LEU A 48 -2.51 -2.42 -0.18
N PRO A 49 -3.07 -3.62 -0.28
CA PRO A 49 -3.46 -4.38 0.91
C PRO A 49 -2.23 -4.89 1.65
N CYS A 50 -2.39 -5.16 2.95
CA CYS A 50 -1.31 -5.67 3.79
C CYS A 50 -1.43 -7.20 3.92
N PRO A 51 -0.47 -7.98 3.40
CA PRO A 51 -0.51 -9.44 3.53
C PRO A 51 -0.49 -9.91 4.98
N GLU A 52 0.25 -9.25 5.85
CA GLU A 52 0.28 -9.58 7.28
C GLU A 52 -1.11 -9.46 7.90
N MET A 53 -1.79 -8.37 7.60
CA MET A 53 -3.15 -8.12 8.08
C MET A 53 -4.12 -9.17 7.58
N LYS A 54 -3.97 -9.57 6.31
CA LYS A 54 -4.83 -10.57 5.68
C LYS A 54 -4.67 -11.94 6.34
N ILE A 55 -3.45 -12.35 6.64
CA ILE A 55 -3.17 -13.69 7.15
C ILE A 55 -3.34 -13.76 8.66
N TYR A 56 -2.81 -12.80 9.40
CA TYR A 56 -2.72 -12.84 10.86
C TYR A 56 -3.73 -11.96 11.57
N GLY A 57 -4.37 -11.03 10.83
CA GLY A 57 -5.39 -10.17 11.38
C GLY A 57 -4.89 -9.02 12.24
N LEU A 58 -5.83 -8.30 12.83
CA LEU A 58 -5.55 -7.08 13.59
C LEU A 58 -4.79 -7.36 14.89
N LYS A 59 -5.02 -8.51 15.49
CA LYS A 59 -4.42 -8.87 16.78
C LYS A 59 -3.07 -9.56 16.65
N ARG A 60 -2.43 -9.48 15.49
CA ARG A 60 -1.09 -10.06 15.33
C ARG A 60 -0.10 -9.34 16.25
N TRP A 61 0.83 -10.09 16.82
CA TRP A 61 1.81 -9.58 17.76
C TRP A 61 3.21 -9.85 17.22
N GLY A 62 4.00 -8.80 17.00
CA GLY A 62 5.43 -8.89 16.80
C GLY A 62 5.97 -10.13 16.12
N HIS A 63 5.30 -10.66 15.09
CA HIS A 63 5.79 -11.80 14.36
C HIS A 63 7.17 -11.51 13.79
N VAL A 64 8.11 -12.43 13.99
CA VAL A 64 9.44 -12.27 13.41
C VAL A 64 9.40 -12.54 11.91
N LYS A 65 10.39 -12.00 11.20
CA LYS A 65 10.45 -12.10 9.73
C LYS A 65 10.31 -13.53 9.23
N ASP A 66 10.92 -14.49 9.89
CA ASP A 66 10.89 -15.89 9.48
C ASP A 66 9.48 -16.49 9.48
N GLN A 67 8.58 -15.95 10.28
CA GLN A 67 7.19 -16.39 10.32
C GLN A 67 6.41 -15.94 9.07
N PHE A 68 6.89 -14.93 8.38
CA PHE A 68 6.29 -14.44 7.15
C PHE A 68 6.94 -15.01 5.89
N MET A 69 8.15 -15.58 6.02
CA MET A 69 8.93 -16.10 4.89
C MET A 69 8.64 -17.57 4.61
N ASN A 70 7.37 -17.96 4.66
CA ASN A 70 6.95 -19.32 4.33
C ASN A 70 6.15 -19.34 3.03
N THR A 71 6.01 -20.52 2.43
CA THR A 71 5.33 -20.68 1.16
C THR A 71 3.87 -20.19 1.21
N HIS A 72 3.17 -20.46 2.30
CA HIS A 72 1.79 -20.03 2.47
C HIS A 72 1.68 -18.50 2.43
N PHE A 73 2.55 -17.80 3.15
CA PHE A 73 2.57 -16.34 3.14
C PHE A 73 2.86 -15.79 1.75
N GLU A 74 3.84 -16.37 1.05
CA GLU A 74 4.18 -15.96 -0.31
C GLU A 74 3.01 -16.16 -1.26
N ASP A 75 2.33 -17.29 -1.18
CA ASP A 75 1.18 -17.59 -2.05
C ASP A 75 0.02 -16.64 -1.79
N VAL A 76 -0.31 -16.38 -0.53
CA VAL A 76 -1.39 -15.43 -0.17
C VAL A 76 -1.03 -14.02 -0.63
N SER A 77 0.22 -13.60 -0.44
CA SER A 77 0.69 -12.29 -0.87
C SER A 77 0.56 -12.13 -2.38
N ARG A 78 0.95 -13.14 -3.14
CA ARG A 78 0.85 -13.13 -4.60
C ARG A 78 -0.59 -12.96 -5.06
N VAL A 79 -1.49 -13.79 -4.52
CA VAL A 79 -2.91 -13.73 -4.89
C VAL A 79 -3.52 -12.39 -4.49
N LEU A 80 -3.20 -11.91 -3.29
CA LEU A 80 -3.74 -10.64 -2.78
C LEU A 80 -3.32 -9.44 -3.64
N LEU A 81 -2.09 -9.45 -4.15
CA LEU A 81 -1.52 -8.32 -4.89
C LEU A 81 -1.72 -8.43 -6.41
N GLU A 82 -2.11 -9.59 -6.92
CA GLU A 82 -2.22 -9.84 -8.36
C GLU A 82 -3.12 -8.83 -9.08
N ASP A 83 -4.29 -8.57 -8.55
CA ASP A 83 -5.23 -7.63 -9.16
C ASP A 83 -4.69 -6.20 -9.16
N TYR A 84 -3.94 -5.83 -8.12
CA TYR A 84 -3.32 -4.51 -8.04
C TYR A 84 -2.19 -4.36 -9.05
N VAL A 85 -1.40 -5.41 -9.27
CA VAL A 85 -0.37 -5.40 -10.30
C VAL A 85 -0.98 -5.25 -11.69
N LYS A 86 -2.06 -5.98 -11.96
CA LYS A 86 -2.78 -5.85 -13.24
C LYS A 86 -3.34 -4.45 -13.43
N GLN A 87 -3.90 -3.85 -12.39
CA GLN A 87 -4.43 -2.50 -12.44
C GLN A 87 -3.32 -1.48 -12.74
N ILE A 88 -2.17 -1.61 -12.11
CA ILE A 88 -1.02 -0.73 -12.34
C ILE A 88 -0.53 -0.87 -13.78
N GLN A 89 -0.43 -2.10 -14.28
CA GLN A 89 -0.04 -2.35 -15.67
C GLN A 89 -1.02 -1.72 -16.65
N ASP A 90 -2.31 -1.76 -16.35
CA ASP A 90 -3.35 -1.17 -17.18
C ASP A 90 -3.21 0.36 -17.24
N TYR A 91 -2.95 1.00 -16.10
CA TYR A 91 -2.68 2.44 -16.09
C TYR A 91 -1.49 2.79 -16.99
N ARG A 92 -0.39 2.04 -16.85
CA ARG A 92 0.81 2.28 -17.67
C ARG A 92 0.54 2.08 -19.15
N ALA A 93 -0.19 1.03 -19.51
CA ALA A 93 -0.51 0.72 -20.90
C ALA A 93 -1.38 1.80 -21.54
N ASN A 94 -2.12 2.56 -20.75
CA ASN A 94 -3.00 3.63 -21.22
C ASN A 94 -2.38 5.04 -21.07
N GLY A 95 -1.08 5.12 -20.87
CA GLY A 95 -0.35 6.40 -20.88
C GLY A 95 -0.33 7.13 -19.55
N TYR A 96 -0.72 6.48 -18.46
CA TYR A 96 -0.62 7.06 -17.13
C TYR A 96 0.81 6.93 -16.58
N GLU A 97 1.24 7.94 -15.84
CA GLU A 97 2.54 7.93 -15.18
C GLU A 97 2.40 7.33 -13.77
N ILE A 98 3.21 6.32 -13.48
CA ILE A 98 3.31 5.75 -12.14
C ILE A 98 4.50 6.40 -11.46
N LEU A 99 4.24 7.20 -10.42
CA LEU A 99 5.27 8.00 -9.76
C LEU A 99 6.19 7.17 -8.87
N GLY A 100 5.73 6.00 -8.45
CA GLY A 100 6.49 5.11 -7.59
C GLY A 100 5.69 4.62 -6.40
N ILE A 101 6.39 4.04 -5.44
CA ILE A 101 5.79 3.49 -4.21
C ILE A 101 6.20 4.37 -3.04
N TYR A 102 5.21 4.85 -2.30
CA TYR A 102 5.39 5.62 -1.09
C TYR A 102 4.99 4.78 0.13
N GLY A 103 5.92 4.60 1.05
CA GLY A 103 5.62 3.76 2.21
C GLY A 103 6.70 3.65 3.24
#